data_1afc4b2765a75516ea1cd368da39d8a4
#
_entry.id   1afc4b2765a75516ea1cd368da39d8a4
#
_cell.length_a   1.000
_cell.length_b   1.000
_cell.length_c   1.000
_cell.angle_alpha   90.00
_cell.angle_beta   90.00
_cell.angle_gamma   90.00
#
_symmetry.space_group_name_H-M   'P 1'
#
loop_
_entity.id
_entity.type
_entity.pdbx_description
1 polymer ?
#
loop_
_entity_poly.entity_id
_entity_poly.type
_entity_poly.pdbx_seq_one_letter_code
_entity_poly.pdbx_strand_id
1 'polypeptide(L)'
;MISNPHDALFKSVFGQPEHARGALRAIVPPALAEALDWSTLTLQPGSFVDATLTHQHTDLLYAATWRNGGEALVYLLFEHQSTPPTEGLMAERLLGYQIRIWDRWRADHPKAKTLPMILPIVMYHGASSWSEPRSFDALLDVPAGLRPTVEPYLVRFTYLLHDLSKISDDELRDGAMRTALAKLVAMCFKHARTRADFLQILGRWIDVVREVVRAPHGLEALAQVMRYILEVNEHVGPEALQALLERDLGPEAKDAIMTAGQQIFEQGREKGRQQGIQELLLLLLRQRFGDSVDAHVEQRIATASIEQIEAWSVRVLSAATLAELFAD
;
A
#
# COMPACT_ATOMS: atom_id res chain seq x y z
N MET A 1 -0.16 5.02 -14.36
CA MET A 1 -0.91 5.02 -13.09
C MET A 1 -0.15 5.86 -12.07
N ILE A 2 -0.80 6.83 -11.46
CA ILE A 2 -0.22 7.60 -10.36
C ILE A 2 -0.10 6.63 -9.19
N SER A 3 1.11 6.20 -8.85
CA SER A 3 1.35 5.39 -7.66
C SER A 3 0.99 6.24 -6.44
N ASN A 4 0.04 5.80 -5.62
CA ASN A 4 -0.26 6.43 -4.34
C ASN A 4 1.01 6.37 -3.47
N PRO A 5 1.59 7.51 -3.03
CA PRO A 5 2.84 7.52 -2.26
C PRO A 5 2.74 6.70 -0.97
N HIS A 6 1.55 6.66 -0.36
CA HIS A 6 1.30 5.84 0.83
C HIS A 6 1.49 4.35 0.51
N ASP A 7 0.90 3.90 -0.60
CA ASP A 7 0.99 2.50 -1.03
C ASP A 7 2.41 2.12 -1.41
N ALA A 8 3.11 3.01 -2.11
CA ALA A 8 4.48 2.76 -2.52
C ALA A 8 5.40 2.57 -1.30
N LEU A 9 5.31 3.44 -0.30
CA LEU A 9 6.10 3.33 0.92
C LEU A 9 5.69 2.10 1.75
N PHE A 10 4.38 1.83 1.87
CA PHE A 10 3.89 0.64 2.58
C PHE A 10 4.47 -0.64 1.98
N LYS A 11 4.36 -0.83 0.66
CA LYS A 11 4.89 -2.01 -0.04
C LYS A 11 6.40 -2.12 0.06
N SER A 12 7.13 -1.01 -0.08
CA SER A 12 8.60 -1.04 -0.03
C SER A 12 9.12 -1.49 1.32
N VAL A 13 8.45 -1.13 2.42
CA VAL A 13 8.88 -1.43 3.78
C VAL A 13 8.21 -2.70 4.30
N PHE A 14 6.88 -2.74 4.34
CA PHE A 14 6.17 -3.91 4.86
C PHE A 14 6.08 -5.07 3.88
N GLY A 15 6.54 -4.94 2.63
CA GLY A 15 6.81 -6.06 1.73
C GLY A 15 8.04 -6.88 2.12
N GLN A 16 8.88 -6.38 3.02
CA GLN A 16 10.03 -7.07 3.54
C GLN A 16 9.66 -7.81 4.84
N PRO A 17 9.83 -9.16 4.91
CA PRO A 17 9.39 -9.95 6.06
C PRO A 17 9.98 -9.50 7.40
N GLU A 18 11.19 -8.95 7.42
CA GLU A 18 11.84 -8.47 8.63
C GLU A 18 11.12 -7.29 9.27
N HIS A 19 10.61 -6.34 8.45
CA HIS A 19 9.86 -5.18 8.91
C HIS A 19 8.41 -5.55 9.22
N ALA A 20 7.79 -6.36 8.35
CA ALA A 20 6.41 -6.83 8.53
C ALA A 20 6.26 -7.68 9.79
N ARG A 21 7.22 -8.55 10.10
CA ARG A 21 7.19 -9.46 11.25
C ARG A 21 6.93 -8.73 12.56
N GLY A 22 7.65 -7.63 12.80
CA GLY A 22 7.49 -6.84 14.01
C GLY A 22 6.11 -6.18 14.10
N ALA A 23 5.64 -5.58 13.00
CA ALA A 23 4.34 -4.94 12.92
C ALA A 23 3.19 -5.95 13.09
N LEU A 24 3.21 -7.03 12.33
CA LEU A 24 2.19 -8.08 12.41
C LEU A 24 2.10 -8.72 13.80
N ARG A 25 3.27 -9.01 14.41
CA ARG A 25 3.31 -9.56 15.77
C ARG A 25 2.75 -8.62 16.83
N ALA A 26 2.83 -7.31 16.61
CA ALA A 26 2.25 -6.31 17.49
C ALA A 26 0.72 -6.26 17.40
N ILE A 27 0.17 -6.54 16.23
CA ILE A 27 -1.26 -6.40 15.92
C ILE A 27 -2.03 -7.67 16.22
N VAL A 28 -1.41 -8.82 15.97
CA VAL A 28 -2.03 -10.15 16.17
C VAL A 28 -2.25 -10.40 17.66
N PRO A 29 -3.41 -10.96 18.06
CA PRO A 29 -3.69 -11.31 19.46
C PRO A 29 -2.55 -12.14 20.07
N PRO A 30 -2.16 -11.91 21.34
CA PRO A 30 -1.00 -12.56 21.96
C PRO A 30 -0.99 -14.08 21.84
N ALA A 31 -2.12 -14.74 22.05
CA ALA A 31 -2.22 -16.19 21.95
C ALA A 31 -1.90 -16.71 20.53
N LEU A 32 -2.35 -16.00 19.48
CA LEU A 32 -2.01 -16.32 18.09
C LEU A 32 -0.55 -15.97 17.80
N ALA A 33 -0.06 -14.85 18.32
CA ALA A 33 1.33 -14.43 18.15
C ALA A 33 2.32 -15.43 18.75
N GLU A 34 1.97 -16.09 19.84
CA GLU A 34 2.74 -17.16 20.47
C GLU A 34 2.66 -18.49 19.71
N ALA A 35 1.51 -18.79 19.11
CA ALA A 35 1.28 -20.04 18.37
C ALA A 35 1.96 -20.05 17.00
N LEU A 36 2.23 -18.87 16.38
CA LEU A 36 2.84 -18.74 15.07
C LEU A 36 4.38 -18.84 15.13
N ASP A 37 4.95 -19.54 14.18
CA ASP A 37 6.39 -19.52 13.94
C ASP A 37 6.75 -18.34 13.00
N TRP A 38 7.08 -17.21 13.61
CA TRP A 38 7.45 -16.00 12.89
C TRP A 38 8.75 -16.10 12.08
N SER A 39 9.56 -17.15 12.28
CA SER A 39 10.74 -17.37 11.46
C SER A 39 10.39 -17.86 10.06
N THR A 40 9.22 -18.46 9.91
CA THR A 40 8.68 -18.96 8.65
C THR A 40 7.88 -17.93 7.86
N LEU A 41 7.75 -16.69 8.37
CA LEU A 41 6.98 -15.64 7.71
C LEU A 41 7.56 -15.35 6.31
N THR A 42 6.74 -15.58 5.28
CA THR A 42 7.11 -15.35 3.88
C THR A 42 6.05 -14.53 3.16
N LEU A 43 6.48 -13.55 2.36
CA LEU A 43 5.60 -12.80 1.48
C LEU A 43 5.16 -13.72 0.34
N GLN A 44 3.86 -13.76 0.09
CA GLN A 44 3.30 -14.51 -1.02
C GLN A 44 3.25 -13.65 -2.29
N PRO A 45 3.40 -14.26 -3.48
CA PRO A 45 3.30 -13.52 -4.75
C PRO A 45 1.97 -12.78 -4.87
N GLY A 46 1.99 -11.55 -5.40
CA GLY A 46 0.80 -10.72 -5.59
C GLY A 46 -0.28 -11.33 -6.50
N SER A 47 0.05 -12.37 -7.26
CA SER A 47 -0.91 -13.15 -8.07
C SER A 47 -1.89 -13.99 -7.24
N PHE A 48 -1.70 -14.11 -5.92
CA PHE A 48 -2.69 -14.70 -5.01
C PHE A 48 -3.91 -13.79 -4.80
N VAL A 49 -3.72 -12.48 -4.92
CA VAL A 49 -4.79 -11.51 -4.87
C VAL A 49 -4.98 -11.02 -6.31
N ASP A 50 -6.01 -11.46 -6.96
CA ASP A 50 -6.39 -11.33 -8.38
C ASP A 50 -5.80 -10.14 -9.16
N ALA A 51 -5.37 -10.40 -10.41
CA ALA A 51 -4.85 -9.40 -11.35
C ALA A 51 -5.83 -8.25 -11.66
N THR A 52 -7.14 -8.45 -11.51
CA THR A 52 -8.17 -7.43 -11.72
C THR A 52 -8.30 -6.44 -10.55
N LEU A 53 -7.82 -6.80 -9.35
CA LEU A 53 -7.83 -5.94 -8.15
C LEU A 53 -6.51 -5.22 -7.89
N THR A 54 -5.43 -5.58 -8.60
CA THR A 54 -4.10 -4.96 -8.45
C THR A 54 -4.07 -3.46 -8.76
N HIS A 55 -5.15 -2.90 -9.26
CA HIS A 55 -5.20 -1.49 -9.66
C HIS A 55 -5.64 -0.51 -8.57
N GLN A 56 -6.14 -0.97 -7.42
CA GLN A 56 -6.72 -0.05 -6.45
C GLN A 56 -6.21 -0.17 -5.01
N HIS A 57 -5.58 -1.28 -4.58
CA HIS A 57 -5.24 -1.46 -3.16
C HIS A 57 -3.90 -2.19 -2.95
N THR A 58 -3.23 -1.79 -1.89
CA THR A 58 -1.93 -2.31 -1.47
C THR A 58 -2.13 -3.40 -0.44
N ASP A 59 -2.27 -4.63 -0.92
CA ASP A 59 -2.42 -5.78 -0.05
C ASP A 59 -1.13 -6.59 -0.04
N LEU A 60 -0.69 -6.96 1.15
CA LEU A 60 0.41 -7.88 1.36
C LEU A 60 -0.12 -9.16 1.98
N LEU A 61 0.10 -10.27 1.30
CA LEU A 61 -0.28 -11.59 1.80
C LEU A 61 0.97 -12.30 2.32
N TYR A 62 0.96 -12.61 3.62
CA TYR A 62 2.01 -13.37 4.26
C TYR A 62 1.53 -14.76 4.63
N ALA A 63 2.38 -15.76 4.44
CA ALA A 63 2.19 -17.10 5.00
C ALA A 63 3.14 -17.32 6.17
N ALA A 64 2.64 -17.98 7.20
CA ALA A 64 3.41 -18.45 8.33
C ALA A 64 2.91 -19.83 8.78
N THR A 65 3.74 -20.60 9.46
CA THR A 65 3.36 -21.92 9.99
C THR A 65 3.08 -21.86 11.50
N TRP A 66 2.39 -22.88 11.99
CA TRP A 66 2.23 -23.06 13.43
C TRP A 66 3.52 -23.62 14.06
N ARG A 67 3.87 -23.19 15.26
CA ARG A 67 5.03 -23.71 16.01
C ARG A 67 4.98 -25.21 16.28
N ASN A 68 3.79 -25.77 16.41
CA ASN A 68 3.56 -27.17 16.71
C ASN A 68 3.61 -28.08 15.48
N GLY A 69 4.10 -27.58 14.33
CA GLY A 69 4.39 -28.43 13.17
C GLY A 69 3.18 -28.94 12.40
N GLY A 70 2.01 -28.29 12.50
CA GLY A 70 0.88 -28.57 11.61
C GLY A 70 1.14 -28.05 10.21
N GLU A 71 0.70 -28.79 9.18
CA GLU A 71 0.77 -28.36 7.76
C GLU A 71 -0.12 -27.16 7.43
N ALA A 72 -0.88 -26.62 8.39
CA ALA A 72 -1.78 -25.50 8.18
C ALA A 72 -1.00 -24.18 8.08
N LEU A 73 -0.96 -23.62 6.90
CA LEU A 73 -0.51 -22.26 6.67
C LEU A 73 -1.53 -21.27 7.24
N VAL A 74 -1.03 -20.20 7.84
CA VAL A 74 -1.84 -19.04 8.24
C VAL A 74 -1.51 -17.91 7.31
N TYR A 75 -2.51 -17.39 6.61
CA TYR A 75 -2.37 -16.21 5.78
C TYR A 75 -2.71 -14.96 6.59
N LEU A 76 -1.78 -14.01 6.58
CA LEU A 76 -1.95 -12.70 7.18
C LEU A 76 -2.14 -11.71 6.02
N LEU A 77 -3.38 -11.34 5.77
CA LEU A 77 -3.74 -10.34 4.77
C LEU A 77 -3.57 -8.96 5.39
N PHE A 78 -2.52 -8.25 4.99
CA PHE A 78 -2.16 -6.94 5.53
C PHE A 78 -2.55 -5.84 4.56
N GLU A 79 -3.70 -5.25 4.82
CA GLU A 79 -4.31 -4.16 4.06
C GLU A 79 -3.90 -2.81 4.63
N HIS A 80 -3.62 -1.86 3.76
CA HIS A 80 -3.28 -0.50 4.13
C HIS A 80 -4.38 0.48 3.70
N GLN A 81 -4.78 1.38 4.59
CA GLN A 81 -5.79 2.39 4.33
C GLN A 81 -5.34 3.77 4.82
N SER A 82 -5.31 4.75 3.91
CA SER A 82 -5.03 6.16 4.22
C SER A 82 -6.30 7.00 4.43
N THR A 83 -7.44 6.49 3.98
CA THR A 83 -8.79 7.07 4.16
C THR A 83 -9.77 5.94 4.44
N PRO A 84 -10.86 6.18 5.20
CA PRO A 84 -11.93 5.18 5.29
C PRO A 84 -12.47 4.86 3.89
N PRO A 85 -12.89 3.63 3.63
CA PRO A 85 -13.54 3.30 2.37
C PRO A 85 -14.76 4.19 2.16
N THR A 86 -14.89 4.80 0.98
CA THR A 86 -16.01 5.71 0.67
C THR A 86 -17.35 4.97 0.54
N GLU A 87 -17.28 3.67 0.27
CA GLU A 87 -18.46 2.80 0.06
C GLU A 87 -18.76 1.89 1.27
N GLY A 88 -18.08 2.08 2.38
CA GLY A 88 -18.45 1.51 3.69
C GLY A 88 -18.34 0.00 3.84
N LEU A 89 -17.61 -0.71 2.97
CA LEU A 89 -17.67 -2.16 2.90
C LEU A 89 -16.30 -2.86 3.03
N MET A 90 -15.46 -2.39 3.97
CA MET A 90 -14.14 -3.02 4.19
C MET A 90 -14.25 -4.52 4.49
N ALA A 91 -15.20 -4.93 5.32
CA ALA A 91 -15.37 -6.34 5.66
C ALA A 91 -15.82 -7.16 4.43
N GLU A 92 -16.66 -6.61 3.54
CA GLU A 92 -17.04 -7.26 2.29
C GLU A 92 -15.83 -7.45 1.35
N ARG A 93 -15.02 -6.40 1.18
CA ARG A 93 -13.80 -6.47 0.37
C ARG A 93 -12.83 -7.54 0.90
N LEU A 94 -12.61 -7.58 2.21
CA LEU A 94 -11.76 -8.58 2.85
C LEU A 94 -12.33 -10.01 2.72
N LEU A 95 -13.65 -10.18 2.72
CA LEU A 95 -14.27 -11.48 2.43
C LEU A 95 -13.99 -11.92 0.99
N GLY A 96 -14.11 -11.01 0.04
CA GLY A 96 -13.79 -11.26 -1.36
C GLY A 96 -12.34 -11.72 -1.53
N TYR A 97 -11.38 -11.10 -0.82
CA TYR A 97 -9.97 -11.52 -0.84
C TYR A 97 -9.78 -12.90 -0.23
N GLN A 98 -10.40 -13.20 0.91
CA GLN A 98 -10.31 -14.51 1.55
C GLN A 98 -10.81 -15.63 0.61
N ILE A 99 -11.93 -15.42 -0.07
CA ILE A 99 -12.49 -16.40 -1.03
C ILE A 99 -11.47 -16.68 -2.14
N ARG A 100 -10.86 -15.66 -2.74
CA ARG A 100 -9.87 -15.82 -3.81
C ARG A 100 -8.59 -16.51 -3.35
N ILE A 101 -8.12 -16.19 -2.15
CA ILE A 101 -6.96 -16.86 -1.54
C ILE A 101 -7.27 -18.35 -1.36
N TRP A 102 -8.45 -18.72 -0.89
CA TRP A 102 -8.86 -20.12 -0.74
C TRP A 102 -9.05 -20.82 -2.09
N ASP A 103 -9.58 -20.14 -3.10
CA ASP A 103 -9.73 -20.71 -4.45
C ASP A 103 -8.36 -21.04 -5.05
N ARG A 104 -7.43 -20.09 -4.95
CA ARG A 104 -6.05 -20.31 -5.39
C ARG A 104 -5.38 -21.43 -4.60
N TRP A 105 -5.48 -21.39 -3.28
CA TRP A 105 -4.91 -22.40 -2.42
C TRP A 105 -5.45 -23.81 -2.75
N ARG A 106 -6.75 -23.94 -3.01
CA ARG A 106 -7.36 -25.22 -3.42
C ARG A 106 -6.86 -25.70 -4.80
N ALA A 107 -6.63 -24.79 -5.73
CA ALA A 107 -6.06 -25.14 -7.03
C ALA A 107 -4.66 -25.76 -6.88
N ASP A 108 -3.86 -25.20 -5.96
CA ASP A 108 -2.50 -25.70 -5.68
C ASP A 108 -2.50 -26.94 -4.76
N HIS A 109 -3.59 -27.19 -4.02
CA HIS A 109 -3.74 -28.29 -3.06
C HIS A 109 -5.03 -29.10 -3.28
N PRO A 110 -5.20 -29.79 -4.44
CA PRO A 110 -6.48 -30.41 -4.81
C PRO A 110 -6.92 -31.58 -3.91
N LYS A 111 -6.00 -32.12 -3.11
CA LYS A 111 -6.29 -33.22 -2.15
C LYS A 111 -6.58 -32.72 -0.74
N ALA A 112 -6.44 -31.45 -0.47
CA ALA A 112 -6.67 -30.90 0.86
C ALA A 112 -8.15 -30.96 1.25
N LYS A 113 -8.41 -31.34 2.50
CA LYS A 113 -9.77 -31.44 3.05
C LYS A 113 -10.16 -30.22 3.90
N THR A 114 -9.21 -29.35 4.20
CA THR A 114 -9.37 -28.14 5.02
C THR A 114 -8.81 -26.95 4.29
N LEU A 115 -9.24 -25.75 4.66
CA LEU A 115 -8.70 -24.49 4.16
C LEU A 115 -7.72 -23.90 5.18
N PRO A 116 -6.70 -23.18 4.74
CA PRO A 116 -5.82 -22.45 5.65
C PRO A 116 -6.60 -21.34 6.35
N MET A 117 -6.20 -21.03 7.58
CA MET A 117 -6.72 -19.85 8.28
C MET A 117 -6.22 -18.58 7.58
N ILE A 118 -7.12 -17.62 7.40
CA ILE A 118 -6.78 -16.27 6.95
C ILE A 118 -7.10 -15.30 8.06
N LEU A 119 -6.13 -14.46 8.44
CA LEU A 119 -6.30 -13.41 9.42
C LEU A 119 -6.22 -12.05 8.71
N PRO A 120 -7.34 -11.38 8.46
CA PRO A 120 -7.35 -10.06 7.83
C PRO A 120 -6.91 -9.00 8.84
N ILE A 121 -5.97 -8.16 8.43
CA ILE A 121 -5.39 -7.08 9.23
C ILE A 121 -5.45 -5.80 8.40
N VAL A 122 -6.01 -4.73 8.97
CA VAL A 122 -6.06 -3.41 8.36
C VAL A 122 -5.18 -2.47 9.17
N MET A 123 -4.18 -1.86 8.53
CA MET A 123 -3.43 -0.73 9.05
C MET A 123 -4.05 0.56 8.52
N TYR A 124 -4.57 1.37 9.42
CA TYR A 124 -5.21 2.63 9.11
C TYR A 124 -4.43 3.82 9.66
N HIS A 125 -4.27 4.86 8.83
CA HIS A 125 -3.61 6.11 9.23
C HIS A 125 -4.31 7.37 8.67
N GLY A 126 -5.62 7.31 8.50
CA GLY A 126 -6.41 8.45 8.04
C GLY A 126 -6.46 9.58 9.07
N ALA A 127 -6.84 10.79 8.61
CA ALA A 127 -6.98 11.96 9.45
C ALA A 127 -8.20 11.88 10.38
N SER A 128 -9.25 11.12 10.01
CA SER A 128 -10.43 10.85 10.83
C SER A 128 -10.33 9.49 11.50
N SER A 129 -11.06 9.30 12.60
CA SER A 129 -11.17 7.98 13.22
C SER A 129 -11.83 6.98 12.28
N TRP A 130 -11.44 5.72 12.40
CA TRP A 130 -12.08 4.63 11.66
C TRP A 130 -13.55 4.48 12.09
N SER A 131 -14.46 4.50 11.14
CA SER A 131 -15.92 4.45 11.37
C SER A 131 -16.60 3.18 10.85
N GLU A 132 -15.88 2.37 10.04
CA GLU A 132 -16.44 1.19 9.41
C GLU A 132 -16.65 0.04 10.39
N PRO A 133 -17.72 -0.77 10.20
CA PRO A 133 -17.93 -1.99 10.96
C PRO A 133 -16.75 -2.96 10.81
N ARG A 134 -16.27 -3.52 11.92
CA ARG A 134 -15.16 -4.46 11.93
C ARG A 134 -15.57 -5.92 11.73
N SER A 135 -16.88 -6.20 11.78
CA SER A 135 -17.44 -7.54 11.60
C SER A 135 -18.31 -7.56 10.36
N PHE A 136 -18.18 -8.61 9.55
CA PHE A 136 -18.96 -8.76 8.32
C PHE A 136 -20.47 -8.88 8.59
N ASP A 137 -20.87 -9.59 9.63
CA ASP A 137 -22.29 -9.75 9.98
C ASP A 137 -22.97 -8.44 10.38
N ALA A 138 -22.20 -7.39 10.73
CA ALA A 138 -22.75 -6.06 10.99
C ALA A 138 -23.19 -5.32 9.70
N LEU A 139 -22.74 -5.77 8.53
CA LEU A 139 -23.14 -5.23 7.24
C LEU A 139 -24.47 -5.83 6.74
N LEU A 140 -24.92 -6.93 7.34
CA LEU A 140 -26.10 -7.65 6.89
C LEU A 140 -27.38 -7.00 7.43
N ASP A 141 -28.30 -6.65 6.54
CA ASP A 141 -29.62 -6.13 6.89
C ASP A 141 -30.53 -7.26 7.41
N VAL A 142 -30.51 -7.44 8.72
CA VAL A 142 -31.30 -8.42 9.42
C VAL A 142 -32.16 -7.73 10.49
N PRO A 143 -33.51 -7.89 10.45
CA PRO A 143 -34.38 -7.35 11.48
C PRO A 143 -33.95 -7.83 12.88
N ALA A 144 -33.86 -6.90 13.85
CA ALA A 144 -33.35 -7.18 15.18
C ALA A 144 -34.06 -8.37 15.87
N GLY A 145 -35.37 -8.50 15.69
CA GLY A 145 -36.16 -9.59 16.27
C GLY A 145 -35.89 -10.97 15.66
N LEU A 146 -35.30 -11.04 14.46
CA LEU A 146 -34.97 -12.29 13.78
C LEU A 146 -33.49 -12.67 13.93
N ARG A 147 -32.65 -11.72 14.37
CA ARG A 147 -31.21 -11.94 14.42
C ARG A 147 -30.79 -13.20 15.20
N PRO A 148 -31.33 -13.50 16.40
CA PRO A 148 -30.96 -14.74 17.12
C PRO A 148 -31.31 -16.03 16.35
N THR A 149 -32.38 -16.00 15.55
CA THR A 149 -32.83 -17.15 14.77
C THR A 149 -31.94 -17.38 13.54
N VAL A 150 -31.50 -16.33 12.86
CA VAL A 150 -30.74 -16.45 11.61
C VAL A 150 -29.22 -16.44 11.83
N GLU A 151 -28.74 -16.08 13.02
CA GLU A 151 -27.33 -15.99 13.36
C GLU A 151 -26.50 -17.23 12.94
N PRO A 152 -26.96 -18.48 13.11
CA PRO A 152 -26.22 -19.67 12.68
C PRO A 152 -26.00 -19.77 11.17
N TYR A 153 -26.75 -19.01 10.38
CA TYR A 153 -26.70 -19.04 8.91
C TYR A 153 -25.94 -17.85 8.31
N LEU A 154 -25.52 -16.90 9.17
CA LEU A 154 -24.79 -15.70 8.72
C LEU A 154 -23.30 -16.00 8.61
N VAL A 155 -22.70 -15.47 7.54
CA VAL A 155 -21.22 -15.39 7.47
C VAL A 155 -20.72 -14.42 8.54
N ARG A 156 -19.82 -14.88 9.39
CA ARG A 156 -19.24 -14.08 10.46
C ARG A 156 -17.74 -14.18 10.46
N PHE A 157 -17.07 -13.07 10.36
CA PHE A 157 -15.66 -12.90 10.67
C PHE A 157 -15.40 -11.44 11.08
N THR A 158 -14.29 -11.22 11.75
CA THR A 158 -13.84 -9.90 12.18
C THR A 158 -12.40 -9.70 11.71
N TYR A 159 -12.07 -8.51 11.22
CA TYR A 159 -10.69 -8.17 10.92
C TYR A 159 -10.03 -7.40 12.06
N LEU A 160 -8.71 -7.50 12.16
CA LEU A 160 -7.91 -6.73 13.09
C LEU A 160 -7.68 -5.32 12.52
N LEU A 161 -7.95 -4.30 13.32
CA LEU A 161 -7.70 -2.91 12.95
C LEU A 161 -6.53 -2.37 13.78
N HIS A 162 -5.47 -1.96 13.10
CA HIS A 162 -4.35 -1.21 13.65
C HIS A 162 -4.49 0.26 13.25
N ASP A 163 -5.19 1.01 14.06
CA ASP A 163 -5.49 2.44 13.83
C ASP A 163 -4.36 3.29 14.43
N LEU A 164 -3.43 3.75 13.58
CA LEU A 164 -2.29 4.56 14.00
C LEU A 164 -2.71 5.91 14.62
N SER A 165 -3.91 6.42 14.31
CA SER A 165 -4.42 7.65 14.90
C SER A 165 -4.67 7.53 16.41
N LYS A 166 -4.87 6.31 16.91
CA LYS A 166 -5.16 6.00 18.32
C LYS A 166 -3.96 5.55 19.13
N ILE A 167 -2.83 5.31 18.47
CA ILE A 167 -1.60 4.85 19.13
C ILE A 167 -0.76 6.08 19.46
N SER A 168 -0.28 6.21 20.69
CA SER A 168 0.62 7.30 21.06
C SER A 168 1.99 7.17 20.36
N ASP A 169 2.74 8.27 20.29
CA ASP A 169 4.08 8.25 19.70
C ASP A 169 5.05 7.40 20.55
N ASP A 170 4.87 7.37 21.87
CA ASP A 170 5.65 6.53 22.77
C ASP A 170 5.34 5.03 22.53
N GLU A 171 4.07 4.68 22.35
CA GLU A 171 3.69 3.30 21.99
C GLU A 171 4.23 2.88 20.63
N LEU A 172 4.28 3.78 19.63
CA LEU A 172 4.91 3.50 18.34
C LEU A 172 6.42 3.31 18.48
N ARG A 173 7.06 4.10 19.34
CA ARG A 173 8.51 4.09 19.55
C ARG A 173 8.98 2.89 20.35
N ASP A 174 8.33 2.61 21.48
CA ASP A 174 8.73 1.60 22.47
C ASP A 174 7.97 0.28 22.32
N GLY A 175 6.95 0.27 21.47
CA GLY A 175 6.08 -0.87 21.23
C GLY A 175 6.72 -2.03 20.46
N ALA A 176 5.90 -2.99 20.08
CA ALA A 176 6.34 -4.26 19.52
C ALA A 176 6.90 -4.19 18.08
N MET A 177 6.80 -3.05 17.38
CA MET A 177 7.53 -2.84 16.13
C MET A 177 9.03 -2.86 16.42
N ARG A 178 9.75 -3.83 15.85
CA ARG A 178 11.14 -4.08 16.24
C ARG A 178 12.18 -3.37 15.39
N THR A 179 11.84 -2.99 14.17
CA THR A 179 12.79 -2.34 13.26
C THR A 179 12.60 -0.82 13.28
N ALA A 180 13.70 -0.08 13.31
CA ALA A 180 13.69 1.38 13.28
C ALA A 180 12.96 1.92 12.04
N LEU A 181 13.13 1.27 10.87
CA LEU A 181 12.45 1.66 9.65
C LEU A 181 10.92 1.51 9.75
N ALA A 182 10.40 0.40 10.29
CA ALA A 182 8.96 0.22 10.48
C ALA A 182 8.38 1.26 11.45
N LYS A 183 9.09 1.59 12.55
CA LYS A 183 8.71 2.65 13.49
C LYS A 183 8.68 4.03 12.82
N LEU A 184 9.72 4.36 12.06
CA LEU A 184 9.82 5.62 11.34
C LEU A 184 8.69 5.77 10.31
N VAL A 185 8.39 4.72 9.54
CA VAL A 185 7.31 4.73 8.56
C VAL A 185 5.93 4.86 9.22
N ALA A 186 5.68 4.16 10.33
CA ALA A 186 4.44 4.31 11.09
C ALA A 186 4.26 5.74 11.63
N MET A 187 5.32 6.36 12.14
CA MET A 187 5.33 7.77 12.56
C MET A 187 5.03 8.71 11.37
N CYS A 188 5.66 8.45 10.22
CA CYS A 188 5.41 9.23 9.00
C CYS A 188 3.95 9.09 8.53
N PHE A 189 3.40 7.89 8.50
CA PHE A 189 1.99 7.66 8.17
C PHE A 189 1.05 8.42 9.09
N LYS A 190 1.35 8.45 10.40
CA LYS A 190 0.53 9.15 11.39
C LYS A 190 0.58 10.67 11.23
N HIS A 191 1.73 11.26 10.93
CA HIS A 191 1.96 12.70 11.08
C HIS A 191 2.30 13.44 9.79
N ALA A 192 2.97 12.80 8.82
CA ALA A 192 3.58 13.52 7.71
C ALA A 192 2.56 14.30 6.88
N ARG A 193 1.36 13.76 6.63
CA ARG A 193 0.37 14.41 5.78
C ARG A 193 -0.33 15.62 6.41
N THR A 194 -0.51 15.62 7.73
CA THR A 194 -1.45 16.55 8.39
C THR A 194 -0.78 17.59 9.29
N ARG A 195 0.51 17.43 9.62
CA ARG A 195 1.19 18.24 10.61
C ARG A 195 2.11 19.28 10.00
N ALA A 196 1.80 20.56 10.23
CA ALA A 196 2.68 21.66 9.83
C ALA A 196 3.99 21.69 10.64
N ASP A 197 3.97 21.19 11.89
CA ASP A 197 5.13 21.07 12.78
C ASP A 197 5.88 19.73 12.61
N PHE A 198 5.71 19.06 11.48
CA PHE A 198 6.26 17.72 11.23
C PHE A 198 7.79 17.65 11.42
N LEU A 199 8.54 18.70 11.04
CA LEU A 199 9.99 18.73 11.26
C LEU A 199 10.37 18.68 12.75
N GLN A 200 9.55 19.27 13.63
CA GLN A 200 9.78 19.18 15.07
C GLN A 200 9.51 17.76 15.59
N ILE A 201 8.47 17.12 15.04
CA ILE A 201 8.17 15.72 15.36
C ILE A 201 9.33 14.83 14.89
N LEU A 202 9.78 14.96 13.65
CA LEU A 202 10.90 14.21 13.09
C LEU A 202 12.18 14.42 13.91
N GLY A 203 12.45 15.65 14.35
CA GLY A 203 13.58 15.96 15.23
C GLY A 203 13.57 15.18 16.55
N ARG A 204 12.39 14.93 17.13
CA ARG A 204 12.26 14.07 18.32
C ARG A 204 12.49 12.58 18.04
N TRP A 205 12.43 12.18 16.78
CA TRP A 205 12.65 10.80 16.30
C TRP A 205 14.02 10.61 15.65
N ILE A 206 14.92 11.57 15.81
CA ILE A 206 16.22 11.57 15.13
C ILE A 206 17.12 10.38 15.52
N ASP A 207 16.96 9.86 16.70
CA ASP A 207 17.62 8.63 17.17
C ASP A 207 17.15 7.40 16.39
N VAL A 208 15.83 7.30 16.12
CA VAL A 208 15.26 6.25 15.26
C VAL A 208 15.75 6.40 13.82
N VAL A 209 15.79 7.64 13.30
CA VAL A 209 16.36 7.90 11.96
C VAL A 209 17.84 7.49 11.91
N ARG A 210 18.61 7.77 12.93
CA ARG A 210 20.02 7.36 13.03
C ARG A 210 20.19 5.84 13.05
N GLU A 211 19.26 5.14 13.71
CA GLU A 211 19.24 3.67 13.70
C GLU A 211 18.92 3.12 12.30
N VAL A 212 17.99 3.76 11.56
CA VAL A 212 17.71 3.42 10.14
C VAL A 212 18.96 3.58 9.30
N VAL A 213 19.66 4.71 9.40
CA VAL A 213 20.89 4.97 8.61
C VAL A 213 21.97 3.91 8.86
N ARG A 214 22.10 3.40 10.09
CA ARG A 214 23.09 2.39 10.46
C ARG A 214 22.74 0.97 10.00
N ALA A 215 21.49 0.73 9.62
CA ALA A 215 21.05 -0.57 9.13
C ALA A 215 21.59 -0.84 7.70
N PRO A 216 21.70 -2.11 7.27
CA PRO A 216 21.99 -2.43 5.87
C PRO A 216 20.99 -1.72 4.95
N HIS A 217 21.47 -1.13 3.85
CA HIS A 217 20.65 -0.32 2.91
C HIS A 217 19.89 0.86 3.56
N GLY A 218 20.35 1.32 4.74
CA GLY A 218 19.65 2.32 5.54
C GLY A 218 19.53 3.68 4.85
N LEU A 219 20.53 4.11 4.08
CA LEU A 219 20.46 5.36 3.32
C LEU A 219 19.44 5.30 2.19
N GLU A 220 19.33 4.18 1.50
CA GLU A 220 18.30 3.96 0.46
C GLU A 220 16.88 3.97 1.07
N ALA A 221 16.72 3.29 2.21
CA ALA A 221 15.47 3.28 2.95
C ALA A 221 15.11 4.69 3.45
N LEU A 222 16.08 5.44 3.97
CA LEU A 222 15.87 6.83 4.37
C LEU A 222 15.47 7.70 3.18
N ALA A 223 16.11 7.55 2.02
CA ALA A 223 15.76 8.29 0.81
C ALA A 223 14.30 8.05 0.40
N GLN A 224 13.80 6.83 0.50
CA GLN A 224 12.39 6.51 0.22
C GLN A 224 11.44 7.20 1.22
N VAL A 225 11.77 7.19 2.51
CA VAL A 225 10.98 7.88 3.54
C VAL A 225 11.00 9.40 3.32
N MET A 226 12.16 9.98 2.99
CA MET A 226 12.26 11.42 2.73
C MET A 226 11.47 11.82 1.49
N ARG A 227 11.52 11.02 0.43
CA ARG A 227 10.68 11.21 -0.75
C ARG A 227 9.20 11.22 -0.37
N TYR A 228 8.75 10.24 0.40
CA TYR A 228 7.37 10.19 0.87
C TYR A 228 6.98 11.46 1.63
N ILE A 229 7.81 11.93 2.56
CA ILE A 229 7.55 13.15 3.33
C ILE A 229 7.37 14.35 2.40
N LEU A 230 8.28 14.54 1.43
CA LEU A 230 8.23 15.63 0.48
C LEU A 230 7.02 15.55 -0.48
N GLU A 231 6.53 14.34 -0.78
CA GLU A 231 5.35 14.15 -1.63
C GLU A 231 4.02 14.41 -0.89
N VAL A 232 3.95 14.16 0.42
CA VAL A 232 2.67 14.21 1.15
C VAL A 232 2.52 15.41 2.08
N ASN A 233 3.61 16.10 2.44
CA ASN A 233 3.59 17.26 3.33
C ASN A 233 3.83 18.57 2.56
N GLU A 234 2.82 19.42 2.52
CA GLU A 234 2.89 20.71 1.80
C GLU A 234 3.71 21.78 2.54
N HIS A 235 4.05 21.55 3.82
CA HIS A 235 4.75 22.53 4.67
C HIS A 235 6.25 22.24 4.82
N VAL A 236 6.70 21.06 4.40
CA VAL A 236 8.10 20.64 4.53
C VAL A 236 8.79 20.75 3.18
N GLY A 237 9.69 21.74 3.06
CA GLY A 237 10.54 21.86 1.89
C GLY A 237 11.81 20.99 2.00
N PRO A 238 12.44 20.68 0.85
CA PRO A 238 13.65 19.85 0.80
C PRO A 238 14.82 20.48 1.58
N GLU A 239 14.97 21.80 1.55
CA GLU A 239 16.05 22.53 2.22
C GLU A 239 15.94 22.41 3.75
N ALA A 240 14.71 22.54 4.29
CA ALA A 240 14.47 22.46 5.73
C ALA A 240 14.67 21.02 6.25
N LEU A 241 14.24 20.02 5.47
CA LEU A 241 14.46 18.61 5.77
C LEU A 241 15.94 18.25 5.72
N GLN A 242 16.66 18.75 4.70
CA GLN A 242 18.09 18.57 4.56
C GLN A 242 18.86 19.20 5.74
N ALA A 243 18.53 20.44 6.13
CA ALA A 243 19.19 21.11 7.25
C ALA A 243 18.99 20.37 8.58
N LEU A 244 17.79 19.80 8.83
CA LEU A 244 17.53 18.98 10.01
C LEU A 244 18.43 17.74 10.03
N LEU A 245 18.49 17.00 8.93
CA LEU A 245 19.25 15.74 8.88
C LEU A 245 20.77 15.97 8.88
N GLU A 246 21.25 17.00 8.17
CA GLU A 246 22.67 17.35 8.15
C GLU A 246 23.16 17.76 9.54
N ARG A 247 22.36 18.54 10.27
CA ARG A 247 22.68 18.96 11.64
C ARG A 247 22.81 17.76 12.59
N ASP A 248 21.93 16.78 12.51
CA ASP A 248 21.77 15.76 13.53
C ASP A 248 22.38 14.40 13.16
N LEU A 249 22.60 14.13 11.85
CA LEU A 249 23.12 12.86 11.34
C LEU A 249 24.44 13.00 10.57
N GLY A 250 24.80 14.22 10.16
CA GLY A 250 26.00 14.48 9.38
C GLY A 250 25.77 14.41 7.85
N PRO A 251 26.86 14.59 7.06
CA PRO A 251 26.78 14.80 5.61
C PRO A 251 26.24 13.59 4.83
N GLU A 252 26.40 12.37 5.32
CA GLU A 252 25.90 11.16 4.65
C GLU A 252 24.38 11.16 4.49
N ALA A 253 23.65 11.73 5.45
CA ALA A 253 22.20 11.87 5.38
C ALA A 253 21.74 12.89 4.31
N LYS A 254 22.60 13.86 3.99
CA LYS A 254 22.36 14.82 2.91
C LYS A 254 22.24 14.14 1.55
N ASP A 255 23.10 13.16 1.28
CA ASP A 255 23.11 12.43 0.01
C ASP A 255 21.79 11.63 -0.18
N ALA A 256 21.23 11.10 0.91
CA ALA A 256 19.94 10.42 0.87
C ALA A 256 18.80 11.36 0.43
N ILE A 257 18.82 12.62 0.89
CA ILE A 257 17.79 13.61 0.51
C ILE A 257 18.00 14.10 -0.93
N MET A 258 19.25 14.34 -1.31
CA MET A 258 19.57 14.72 -2.70
C MET A 258 19.10 13.62 -3.66
N THR A 259 19.36 12.35 -3.33
CA THR A 259 18.89 11.20 -4.11
C THR A 259 17.35 11.16 -4.17
N ALA A 260 16.67 11.38 -3.04
CA ALA A 260 15.21 11.44 -2.99
C ALA A 260 14.66 12.59 -3.85
N GLY A 261 15.24 13.79 -3.73
CA GLY A 261 14.86 14.97 -4.52
C GLY A 261 15.07 14.77 -6.01
N GLN A 262 16.20 14.19 -6.41
CA GLN A 262 16.49 13.86 -7.81
C GLN A 262 15.47 12.83 -8.36
N GLN A 263 15.15 11.80 -7.61
CA GLN A 263 14.16 10.81 -8.02
C GLN A 263 12.77 11.42 -8.20
N ILE A 264 12.36 12.33 -7.30
CA ILE A 264 11.08 13.05 -7.42
C ILE A 264 11.08 13.91 -8.67
N PHE A 265 12.15 14.66 -8.90
CA PHE A 265 12.28 15.54 -10.06
C PHE A 265 12.24 14.74 -11.38
N GLU A 266 13.00 13.66 -11.47
CA GLU A 266 13.04 12.81 -12.66
C GLU A 266 11.68 12.14 -12.92
N GLN A 267 11.04 11.62 -11.88
CA GLN A 267 9.69 11.05 -11.99
C GLN A 267 8.66 12.11 -12.37
N GLY A 268 8.74 13.31 -11.79
CA GLY A 268 7.86 14.43 -12.15
C GLY A 268 8.03 14.84 -13.61
N ARG A 269 9.26 14.93 -14.07
CA ARG A 269 9.59 15.24 -15.46
C ARG A 269 9.07 14.18 -16.42
N GLU A 270 9.27 12.90 -16.10
CA GLU A 270 8.83 11.80 -16.93
C GLU A 270 7.30 11.70 -16.99
N LYS A 271 6.62 11.85 -15.84
CA LYS A 271 5.15 11.95 -15.77
C LYS A 271 4.62 13.13 -16.57
N GLY A 272 5.21 14.31 -16.41
CA GLY A 272 4.82 15.49 -17.17
C GLY A 272 5.00 15.31 -18.67
N ARG A 273 6.10 14.68 -19.09
CA ARG A 273 6.34 14.31 -20.49
C ARG A 273 5.28 13.35 -21.01
N GLN A 274 4.99 12.29 -20.26
CA GLN A 274 3.99 11.29 -20.63
C GLN A 274 2.60 11.92 -20.76
N GLN A 275 2.19 12.72 -19.77
CA GLN A 275 0.90 13.41 -19.80
C GLN A 275 0.80 14.38 -21.00
N GLY A 276 1.84 15.18 -21.23
CA GLY A 276 1.86 16.11 -22.35
C GLY A 276 1.75 15.42 -23.71
N ILE A 277 2.42 14.27 -23.90
CA ILE A 277 2.32 13.49 -25.14
C ILE A 277 0.94 12.83 -25.26
N GLN A 278 0.36 12.31 -24.16
CA GLN A 278 -1.00 11.75 -24.13
C GLN A 278 -2.05 12.80 -24.53
N GLU A 279 -1.99 13.98 -23.93
CA GLU A 279 -2.90 15.09 -24.23
C GLU A 279 -2.78 15.54 -25.70
N LEU A 280 -1.55 15.66 -26.20
CA LEU A 280 -1.31 16.01 -27.59
C LEU A 280 -1.86 14.93 -28.54
N LEU A 281 -1.60 13.64 -28.25
CA LEU A 281 -2.11 12.55 -29.05
C LEU A 281 -3.65 12.52 -29.07
N LEU A 282 -4.30 12.70 -27.91
CA LEU A 282 -5.76 12.80 -27.82
C LEU A 282 -6.31 13.98 -28.64
N LEU A 283 -5.65 15.14 -28.58
CA LEU A 283 -6.02 16.30 -29.38
C LEU A 283 -5.96 15.99 -30.90
N LEU A 284 -4.86 15.39 -31.35
CA LEU A 284 -4.68 15.01 -32.75
C LEU A 284 -5.67 13.96 -33.20
N LEU A 285 -5.97 12.97 -32.35
CA LEU A 285 -6.97 11.95 -32.65
C LEU A 285 -8.38 12.50 -32.77
N ARG A 286 -8.78 13.36 -31.84
CA ARG A 286 -10.10 14.05 -31.90
C ARG A 286 -10.20 14.95 -33.13
N GLN A 287 -9.12 15.63 -33.52
CA GLN A 287 -9.11 16.46 -34.71
C GLN A 287 -9.23 15.62 -36.01
N ARG A 288 -8.61 14.41 -36.01
CA ARG A 288 -8.57 13.58 -37.22
C ARG A 288 -9.73 12.60 -37.35
N PHE A 289 -10.15 11.99 -36.25
CA PHE A 289 -11.15 10.91 -36.23
C PHE A 289 -12.48 11.33 -35.57
N GLY A 290 -12.57 12.55 -35.00
CA GLY A 290 -13.79 13.13 -34.45
C GLY A 290 -14.44 12.23 -33.39
N ASP A 291 -15.73 11.99 -33.55
CA ASP A 291 -16.55 11.20 -32.62
C ASP A 291 -16.20 9.71 -32.53
N SER A 292 -15.28 9.23 -33.38
CA SER A 292 -14.76 7.85 -33.27
C SER A 292 -13.78 7.68 -32.10
N VAL A 293 -13.34 8.77 -31.47
CA VAL A 293 -12.50 8.74 -30.26
C VAL A 293 -13.41 8.67 -29.04
N ASP A 294 -13.76 7.44 -28.67
CA ASP A 294 -14.63 7.14 -27.53
C ASP A 294 -13.84 6.93 -26.22
N ALA A 295 -14.57 6.66 -25.13
CA ALA A 295 -13.97 6.40 -23.82
C ALA A 295 -13.01 5.19 -23.81
N HIS A 296 -13.22 4.22 -24.69
CA HIS A 296 -12.33 3.05 -24.82
C HIS A 296 -10.96 3.44 -25.41
N VAL A 297 -10.97 4.30 -26.43
CA VAL A 297 -9.75 4.88 -27.02
C VAL A 297 -9.00 5.72 -26.00
N GLU A 298 -9.72 6.58 -25.26
CA GLU A 298 -9.12 7.39 -24.18
C GLU A 298 -8.46 6.52 -23.11
N GLN A 299 -9.16 5.47 -22.66
CA GLN A 299 -8.64 4.52 -21.68
C GLN A 299 -7.40 3.78 -22.19
N ARG A 300 -7.38 3.38 -23.45
CA ARG A 300 -6.24 2.72 -24.08
C ARG A 300 -5.00 3.61 -24.08
N ILE A 301 -5.16 4.90 -24.40
CA ILE A 301 -4.06 5.88 -24.37
C ILE A 301 -3.60 6.12 -22.93
N ALA A 302 -4.53 6.26 -21.99
CA ALA A 302 -4.21 6.49 -20.58
C ALA A 302 -3.38 5.36 -19.95
N THR A 303 -3.54 4.13 -20.44
CA THR A 303 -2.83 2.94 -19.93
C THR A 303 -1.61 2.53 -20.74
N ALA A 304 -1.34 3.20 -21.87
CA ALA A 304 -0.26 2.85 -22.77
C ALA A 304 1.12 3.25 -22.22
N SER A 305 2.14 2.49 -22.62
CA SER A 305 3.54 2.85 -22.36
C SER A 305 3.98 4.09 -23.19
N ILE A 306 5.03 4.76 -22.76
CA ILE A 306 5.58 5.91 -23.47
C ILE A 306 5.95 5.55 -24.91
N GLU A 307 6.56 4.40 -25.12
CA GLU A 307 6.97 3.92 -26.43
C GLU A 307 5.76 3.71 -27.35
N GLN A 308 4.66 3.17 -26.81
CA GLN A 308 3.41 3.01 -27.55
C GLN A 308 2.79 4.37 -27.91
N ILE A 309 2.75 5.31 -26.99
CA ILE A 309 2.20 6.65 -27.22
C ILE A 309 3.03 7.41 -28.26
N GLU A 310 4.36 7.34 -28.19
CA GLU A 310 5.25 7.93 -29.17
C GLU A 310 5.05 7.31 -30.58
N ALA A 311 4.96 5.98 -30.66
CA ALA A 311 4.69 5.30 -31.91
C ALA A 311 3.33 5.70 -32.52
N TRP A 312 2.29 5.78 -31.72
CA TRP A 312 0.96 6.22 -32.14
C TRP A 312 0.95 7.71 -32.52
N SER A 313 1.72 8.54 -31.83
CA SER A 313 1.87 9.98 -32.16
C SER A 313 2.49 10.23 -33.53
N VAL A 314 3.37 9.34 -33.99
CA VAL A 314 3.90 9.39 -35.34
C VAL A 314 2.89 8.82 -36.34
N ARG A 315 2.27 7.69 -36.03
CA ARG A 315 1.30 7.03 -36.90
C ARG A 315 0.02 7.83 -37.12
N VAL A 316 -0.37 8.70 -36.15
CA VAL A 316 -1.58 9.52 -36.29
C VAL A 316 -1.59 10.40 -37.52
N LEU A 317 -0.42 10.75 -38.05
CA LEU A 317 -0.30 11.56 -39.26
C LEU A 317 -0.65 10.79 -40.55
N SER A 318 -0.46 9.47 -40.58
CA SER A 318 -0.60 8.63 -41.79
C SER A 318 -1.76 7.63 -41.71
N ALA A 319 -2.11 7.13 -40.53
CA ALA A 319 -3.12 6.09 -40.35
C ALA A 319 -4.50 6.52 -40.91
N ALA A 320 -5.14 5.68 -41.68
CA ALA A 320 -6.46 5.95 -42.22
C ALA A 320 -7.60 5.65 -41.21
N THR A 321 -7.37 4.75 -40.24
CA THR A 321 -8.34 4.32 -39.23
C THR A 321 -7.69 4.21 -37.85
N LEU A 322 -8.53 4.24 -36.79
CA LEU A 322 -8.06 3.96 -35.42
C LEU A 322 -7.49 2.53 -35.27
N ALA A 323 -8.04 1.55 -36.00
CA ALA A 323 -7.52 0.19 -35.98
C ALA A 323 -6.11 0.11 -36.56
N GLU A 324 -5.82 0.83 -37.62
CA GLU A 324 -4.48 0.93 -38.23
C GLU A 324 -3.50 1.70 -37.31
N LEU A 325 -3.97 2.74 -36.63
CA LEU A 325 -3.17 3.49 -35.68
C LEU A 325 -2.65 2.60 -34.54
N PHE A 326 -3.54 1.77 -33.98
CA PHE A 326 -3.26 0.92 -32.84
C PHE A 326 -2.78 -0.48 -33.20
N ALA A 327 -2.52 -0.77 -34.48
CA ALA A 327 -1.89 -2.01 -34.89
C ALA A 327 -0.46 -2.09 -34.33
N ASP A 328 -0.07 -3.28 -33.85
CA ASP A 328 1.27 -3.54 -33.30
C ASP A 328 2.38 -3.40 -34.34
#